data_f4dadd3ed3af997b6ed79d05ccd1f279
#
_entry.id   f4dadd3ed3af997b6ed79d05ccd1f279
#
_cell.length_a   1.000
_cell.length_b   1.000
_cell.length_c   1.000
_cell.angle_alpha   90.00
_cell.angle_beta   90.00
_cell.angle_gamma   90.00
#
_symmetry.space_group_name_H-M   'P 1'
#
loop_
_entity.id
_entity.type
_entity.pdbx_description
1 polymer ?
#
loop_
_entity_poly.entity_id
_entity_poly.type
_entity_poly.pdbx_seq_one_letter_code
_entity_poly.pdbx_strand_id
1 'polypeptide(L)'
;MAVFAHSNASRWALVRRALGFAVCLLVLVPFVGAGPTQGQPAGAEPAVRVPGFWDPRRRPEKPDLSRISVIRFLTEVDYPPFNYAGPDGNPQGFNIDLARLLCEELKLPCTIQMRRFETLIPALNANQGDAAIASIAATPDLRARVDFTDPYYRTPARFVAKRDSPIEDPLPERLEGKKVAVVAGTAHEAYLKALFTEVEPRPYPNADASRAALRRGEVDLLFGDAISLAFWLNGTDSENCCAFRGGPYTDNRYFGEGIGIAVRKGNDTIRLALNWALFRVWEQGRFTDLWLRYFPISPF
;
A
#
# COMPACT_ATOMS: atom_id res chain seq x y z
N MET A 1 -35.06 -49.55 -19.35
CA MET A 1 -34.75 -50.17 -20.63
C MET A 1 -33.29 -49.96 -20.89
N ALA A 2 -32.55 -50.96 -20.55
CA ALA A 2 -31.75 -51.87 -21.35
C ALA A 2 -30.45 -51.20 -21.81
N VAL A 3 -29.27 -51.44 -21.13
CA VAL A 3 -28.37 -52.61 -21.23
C VAL A 3 -27.70 -52.69 -22.61
N PHE A 4 -26.35 -52.62 -22.63
CA PHE A 4 -25.46 -53.68 -23.09
C PHE A 4 -23.98 -53.30 -22.83
N ALA A 5 -23.34 -54.18 -22.08
CA ALA A 5 -21.94 -54.41 -21.93
C ALA A 5 -21.43 -55.33 -23.05
N HIS A 6 -20.09 -55.29 -23.32
CA HIS A 6 -19.25 -56.41 -23.76
C HIS A 6 -17.78 -55.96 -23.72
N SER A 7 -16.88 -56.33 -22.84
CA SER A 7 -16.22 -57.65 -22.67
C SER A 7 -15.54 -58.15 -23.94
N ASN A 8 -14.25 -58.21 -23.99
CA ASN A 8 -13.53 -59.44 -24.26
C ASN A 8 -12.05 -59.39 -23.93
N ALA A 9 -11.66 -60.42 -23.30
CA ALA A 9 -10.39 -60.80 -22.76
C ALA A 9 -9.59 -61.69 -23.75
N SER A 10 -8.34 -61.86 -23.39
CA SER A 10 -7.54 -63.05 -23.51
C SER A 10 -6.82 -63.36 -24.81
N ARG A 11 -5.50 -63.64 -24.71
CA ARG A 11 -4.83 -64.99 -24.78
C ARG A 11 -3.32 -64.79 -24.93
N TRP A 12 -2.50 -65.27 -23.98
CA TRP A 12 -1.73 -66.50 -23.97
C TRP A 12 -0.91 -66.72 -25.27
N ALA A 13 0.36 -67.07 -25.34
CA ALA A 13 1.22 -67.99 -24.57
C ALA A 13 2.65 -67.96 -25.08
N LEU A 14 3.60 -68.14 -24.23
CA LEU A 14 4.59 -69.23 -24.13
C LEU A 14 5.70 -69.43 -25.20
N VAL A 15 6.93 -69.37 -24.66
CA VAL A 15 8.00 -70.41 -24.77
C VAL A 15 9.04 -70.28 -25.93
N ARG A 16 10.34 -70.04 -25.64
CA ARG A 16 11.36 -71.08 -25.57
C ARG A 16 12.77 -70.52 -25.35
N ARG A 17 13.44 -71.22 -24.46
CA ARG A 17 14.83 -71.22 -24.12
C ARG A 17 15.77 -71.30 -25.36
N ALA A 18 16.92 -70.63 -25.27
CA ALA A 18 18.16 -71.09 -25.80
C ALA A 18 19.31 -70.62 -24.93
N LEU A 19 20.06 -71.52 -24.41
CA LEU A 19 21.36 -71.37 -23.75
C LEU A 19 22.37 -70.81 -24.74
N GLY A 20 23.28 -69.97 -24.27
CA GLY A 20 24.46 -69.52 -25.03
C GLY A 20 25.45 -68.86 -24.09
N PHE A 21 26.43 -69.64 -23.73
CA PHE A 21 27.75 -69.41 -23.18
C PHE A 21 28.26 -68.05 -22.78
N ALA A 22 28.78 -68.04 -21.58
CA ALA A 22 29.52 -66.99 -20.90
C ALA A 22 30.82 -66.62 -21.60
N VAL A 23 31.12 -65.37 -21.67
CA VAL A 23 32.49 -64.82 -21.69
C VAL A 23 32.56 -63.75 -20.63
N CYS A 24 33.25 -64.09 -19.53
CA CYS A 24 33.66 -63.12 -18.52
C CYS A 24 34.72 -62.21 -19.08
N LEU A 25 34.33 -60.94 -19.38
CA LEU A 25 35.32 -59.89 -19.54
C LEU A 25 35.26 -59.05 -18.20
N LEU A 26 36.31 -59.30 -17.40
CA LEU A 26 36.65 -58.54 -16.23
C LEU A 26 37.07 -57.12 -16.69
N VAL A 27 36.11 -56.18 -16.67
CA VAL A 27 36.40 -54.73 -16.81
C VAL A 27 36.69 -54.23 -15.40
N LEU A 28 37.94 -53.97 -15.12
CA LEU A 28 38.34 -53.18 -13.93
C LEU A 28 37.81 -51.74 -14.08
N VAL A 29 36.70 -51.44 -13.39
CA VAL A 29 36.22 -50.08 -13.21
C VAL A 29 36.99 -49.50 -12.02
N PRO A 30 37.71 -48.39 -12.21
CA PRO A 30 38.32 -47.72 -11.06
C PRO A 30 37.23 -47.18 -10.18
N PHE A 31 37.24 -47.58 -8.92
CA PHE A 31 36.42 -46.99 -7.86
C PHE A 31 36.87 -45.55 -7.69
N VAL A 32 36.19 -44.62 -8.38
CA VAL A 32 36.29 -43.21 -8.05
C VAL A 32 35.54 -43.03 -6.73
N GLY A 33 36.28 -42.80 -5.66
CA GLY A 33 35.74 -42.55 -4.34
C GLY A 33 34.77 -41.39 -4.40
N ALA A 34 33.51 -41.65 -4.06
CA ALA A 34 32.53 -40.61 -3.79
C ALA A 34 33.00 -39.86 -2.54
N GLY A 35 33.59 -38.69 -2.75
CA GLY A 35 33.82 -37.75 -1.67
C GLY A 35 32.51 -37.39 -0.99
N PRO A 36 32.52 -37.01 0.29
CA PRO A 36 31.32 -36.59 0.99
C PRO A 36 30.70 -35.40 0.23
N THR A 37 29.53 -35.61 -0.32
CA THR A 37 28.66 -34.49 -0.76
C THR A 37 28.45 -33.57 0.44
N GLN A 38 29.18 -32.47 0.46
CA GLN A 38 28.83 -31.36 1.34
C GLN A 38 27.39 -30.95 0.99
N GLY A 39 26.48 -31.31 1.88
CA GLY A 39 25.08 -30.81 1.79
C GLY A 39 25.14 -29.30 1.71
N GLN A 40 24.74 -28.75 0.57
CA GLN A 40 24.42 -27.31 0.52
C GLN A 40 23.48 -27.03 1.67
N PRO A 41 23.76 -25.99 2.50
CA PRO A 41 22.81 -25.57 3.50
C PRO A 41 21.48 -25.31 2.76
N ALA A 42 20.41 -25.92 3.26
CA ALA A 42 19.07 -25.71 2.74
C ALA A 42 18.89 -24.19 2.56
N GLY A 43 18.77 -23.77 1.30
CA GLY A 43 18.70 -22.37 0.94
C GLY A 43 17.60 -21.73 1.78
N ALA A 44 17.96 -20.70 2.52
CA ALA A 44 16.97 -19.80 3.08
C ALA A 44 16.01 -19.45 1.94
N GLU A 45 14.72 -19.72 2.12
CA GLU A 45 13.70 -19.31 1.15
C GLU A 45 13.99 -17.85 0.76
N PRO A 46 14.03 -17.54 -0.54
CA PRO A 46 14.29 -16.17 -0.94
C PRO A 46 13.23 -15.31 -0.24
N ALA A 47 13.68 -14.49 0.71
CA ALA A 47 12.81 -13.56 1.38
C ALA A 47 12.06 -12.79 0.29
N VAL A 48 10.73 -12.94 0.25
CA VAL A 48 9.89 -12.22 -0.70
C VAL A 48 10.17 -10.75 -0.47
N ARG A 49 10.99 -10.16 -1.33
CA ARG A 49 11.25 -8.73 -1.29
C ARG A 49 10.04 -8.05 -1.88
N VAL A 50 9.18 -7.55 -1.01
CA VAL A 50 8.12 -6.63 -1.44
C VAL A 50 8.81 -5.39 -1.99
N PRO A 51 8.58 -5.02 -3.26
CA PRO A 51 9.12 -3.79 -3.82
C PRO A 51 8.74 -2.63 -2.91
N GLY A 52 9.70 -1.94 -2.33
CA GLY A 52 9.48 -0.80 -1.45
C GLY A 52 9.90 0.51 -2.13
N PHE A 53 9.47 1.63 -1.60
CA PHE A 53 9.93 2.95 -2.05
C PHE A 53 11.38 3.21 -1.66
N TRP A 54 11.97 2.33 -0.86
CA TRP A 54 13.32 2.49 -0.35
C TRP A 54 14.33 1.75 -1.21
N ASP A 55 15.36 2.47 -1.64
CA ASP A 55 16.53 1.86 -2.26
C ASP A 55 17.31 1.07 -1.20
N PRO A 56 17.42 -0.26 -1.31
CA PRO A 56 18.16 -1.08 -0.35
C PRO A 56 19.66 -0.75 -0.30
N ARG A 57 20.18 -0.01 -1.28
CA ARG A 57 21.57 0.44 -1.32
C ARG A 57 21.78 1.73 -0.54
N ARG A 58 20.73 2.52 -0.31
CA ARG A 58 20.75 3.76 0.44
C ARG A 58 20.38 3.52 1.89
N ARG A 59 21.37 3.13 2.70
CA ARG A 59 21.19 2.96 4.14
C ARG A 59 21.38 4.28 4.85
N PRO A 60 20.34 4.87 5.44
CA PRO A 60 20.50 6.09 6.22
C PRO A 60 21.31 5.81 7.47
N GLU A 61 22.19 6.73 7.83
CA GLU A 61 22.92 6.69 9.09
C GLU A 61 21.96 6.98 10.25
N LYS A 62 22.21 6.34 11.40
CA LYS A 62 21.45 6.62 12.61
C LYS A 62 21.87 8.01 13.12
N PRO A 63 20.93 8.97 13.21
CA PRO A 63 21.27 10.30 13.73
C PRO A 63 21.54 10.27 15.23
N ASP A 64 22.21 11.30 15.74
CA ASP A 64 22.34 11.52 17.19
C ASP A 64 20.98 11.93 17.78
N LEU A 65 20.46 11.09 18.68
CA LEU A 65 19.16 11.28 19.34
C LEU A 65 19.30 11.81 20.77
N SER A 66 20.51 12.10 21.22
CA SER A 66 20.78 12.49 22.63
C SER A 66 19.99 13.72 23.10
N ARG A 67 19.58 14.59 22.18
CA ARG A 67 18.81 15.79 22.44
C ARG A 67 17.30 15.63 22.30
N ILE A 68 16.84 14.43 21.93
CA ILE A 68 15.42 14.12 21.72
C ILE A 68 14.95 13.26 22.89
N SER A 69 14.13 13.81 23.76
CA SER A 69 13.56 13.07 24.89
C SER A 69 12.21 12.44 24.57
N VAL A 70 11.47 13.00 23.62
CA VAL A 70 10.13 12.55 23.20
C VAL A 70 9.87 13.03 21.78
N ILE A 71 9.09 12.28 21.00
CA ILE A 71 8.57 12.73 19.72
C ILE A 71 7.06 12.94 19.85
N ARG A 72 6.60 14.18 19.57
CA ARG A 72 5.19 14.57 19.64
C ARG A 72 4.59 14.48 18.23
N PHE A 73 3.84 13.41 17.97
CA PHE A 73 3.11 13.25 16.72
C PHE A 73 1.77 13.99 16.75
N LEU A 74 1.45 14.65 15.64
CA LEU A 74 0.14 15.15 15.32
C LEU A 74 -0.48 14.27 14.26
N THR A 75 -1.78 13.99 14.37
CA THR A 75 -2.53 13.18 13.41
C THR A 75 -3.95 13.72 13.23
N GLU A 76 -4.63 13.26 12.20
CA GLU A 76 -6.02 13.56 11.92
C GLU A 76 -6.97 12.59 12.63
N VAL A 77 -8.25 12.96 12.73
CA VAL A 77 -9.28 12.23 13.47
C VAL A 77 -10.22 11.40 12.60
N ASP A 78 -10.26 11.62 11.27
CA ASP A 78 -11.33 11.12 10.39
C ASP A 78 -10.82 10.66 9.01
N TYR A 79 -9.83 9.78 9.01
CA TYR A 79 -9.32 9.16 7.77
C TYR A 79 -9.06 7.66 7.93
N PRO A 80 -10.13 6.85 8.21
CA PRO A 80 -9.95 5.40 8.30
C PRO A 80 -9.57 4.78 6.94
N PRO A 81 -8.75 3.72 6.93
CA PRO A 81 -8.15 3.04 8.07
C PRO A 81 -6.80 3.60 8.51
N PHE A 82 -6.38 4.76 7.98
CA PHE A 82 -5.06 5.32 8.22
C PHE A 82 -4.93 5.97 9.60
N ASN A 83 -5.85 6.84 9.95
CA ASN A 83 -5.89 7.52 11.24
C ASN A 83 -7.33 7.98 11.56
N TYR A 84 -7.82 7.61 12.70
CA TYR A 84 -9.19 7.92 13.14
C TYR A 84 -9.31 7.81 14.67
N ALA A 85 -10.38 8.38 15.21
CA ALA A 85 -10.73 8.21 16.60
C ALA A 85 -11.42 6.85 16.78
N GLY A 86 -10.89 6.01 17.68
CA GLY A 86 -11.54 4.76 18.07
C GLY A 86 -12.80 4.99 18.92
N PRO A 87 -13.55 3.93 19.24
CA PRO A 87 -14.76 4.03 20.07
C PRO A 87 -14.49 4.57 21.49
N ASP A 88 -13.26 4.42 21.96
CA ASP A 88 -12.76 4.94 23.26
C ASP A 88 -12.20 6.37 23.14
N GLY A 89 -12.30 7.00 21.96
CA GLY A 89 -11.75 8.32 21.69
C GLY A 89 -10.23 8.34 21.49
N ASN A 90 -9.54 7.21 21.56
CA ASN A 90 -8.09 7.13 21.34
C ASN A 90 -7.74 7.04 19.85
N PRO A 91 -6.55 7.56 19.45
CA PRO A 91 -6.10 7.47 18.06
C PRO A 91 -5.81 6.01 17.68
N GLN A 92 -6.37 5.59 16.54
CA GLN A 92 -6.22 4.28 15.93
C GLN A 92 -5.94 4.40 14.43
N GLY A 93 -5.44 3.31 13.84
CA GLY A 93 -5.19 3.19 12.41
C GLY A 93 -3.74 2.96 12.04
N PHE A 94 -3.52 2.72 10.74
CA PHE A 94 -2.19 2.39 10.20
C PHE A 94 -1.12 3.42 10.56
N ASN A 95 -1.40 4.71 10.40
CA ASN A 95 -0.45 5.78 10.71
C ASN A 95 -0.11 5.84 12.20
N ILE A 96 -1.08 5.51 13.05
CA ILE A 96 -0.90 5.50 14.51
C ILE A 96 0.04 4.38 14.92
N ASP A 97 -0.21 3.17 14.40
CA ASP A 97 0.62 2.02 14.68
C ASP A 97 2.01 2.16 14.04
N LEU A 98 2.10 2.78 12.85
CA LEU A 98 3.40 3.13 12.27
C LEU A 98 4.17 4.10 13.17
N ALA A 99 3.54 5.18 13.67
CA ALA A 99 4.19 6.11 14.58
C ALA A 99 4.74 5.40 15.84
N ARG A 100 3.93 4.52 16.45
CA ARG A 100 4.36 3.70 17.61
C ARG A 100 5.55 2.82 17.26
N LEU A 101 5.50 2.16 16.10
CA LEU A 101 6.55 1.30 15.60
C LEU A 101 7.87 2.05 15.35
N LEU A 102 7.80 3.27 14.80
CA LEU A 102 8.96 4.13 14.61
C LEU A 102 9.59 4.54 15.95
N CYS A 103 8.78 4.85 16.95
CA CYS A 103 9.27 5.22 18.27
C CYS A 103 9.92 4.05 19.00
N GLU A 104 9.37 2.85 18.85
CA GLU A 104 9.97 1.62 19.35
C GLU A 104 11.36 1.40 18.73
N GLU A 105 11.50 1.55 17.40
CA GLU A 105 12.78 1.39 16.71
C GLU A 105 13.80 2.46 17.13
N LEU A 106 13.34 3.69 17.35
CA LEU A 106 14.18 4.79 17.87
C LEU A 106 14.52 4.64 19.35
N LYS A 107 13.77 3.81 20.09
CA LYS A 107 13.84 3.69 21.56
C LYS A 107 13.54 5.01 22.27
N LEU A 108 12.58 5.77 21.74
CA LEU A 108 12.13 7.03 22.30
C LEU A 108 10.63 6.96 22.66
N PRO A 109 10.22 7.58 23.77
CA PRO A 109 8.81 7.76 24.06
C PRO A 109 8.15 8.66 23.02
N CYS A 110 6.87 8.41 22.74
CA CYS A 110 6.07 9.22 21.83
C CYS A 110 4.73 9.59 22.43
N THR A 111 4.23 10.75 22.03
CA THR A 111 2.84 11.14 22.23
C THR A 111 2.16 11.31 20.87
N ILE A 112 0.88 11.01 20.79
CA ILE A 112 0.09 11.17 19.57
C ILE A 112 -1.13 12.01 19.91
N GLN A 113 -1.24 13.17 19.27
CA GLN A 113 -2.34 14.11 19.47
C GLN A 113 -3.17 14.23 18.20
N MET A 114 -4.47 13.98 18.32
CA MET A 114 -5.42 14.16 17.23
C MET A 114 -5.81 15.65 17.07
N ARG A 115 -5.92 16.07 15.81
CA ARG A 115 -6.34 17.42 15.41
C ARG A 115 -7.12 17.36 14.10
N ARG A 116 -7.81 18.44 13.75
CA ARG A 116 -8.39 18.57 12.40
C ARG A 116 -7.27 18.73 11.37
N PHE A 117 -7.43 18.15 10.20
CA PHE A 117 -6.42 18.09 9.16
C PHE A 117 -5.81 19.46 8.81
N GLU A 118 -6.64 20.47 8.61
CA GLU A 118 -6.23 21.83 8.25
C GLU A 118 -5.37 22.52 9.31
N THR A 119 -5.40 22.04 10.57
CA THR A 119 -4.63 22.61 11.67
C THR A 119 -3.28 21.95 11.88
N LEU A 120 -2.98 20.82 11.20
CA LEU A 120 -1.74 20.05 11.40
C LEU A 120 -0.49 20.87 11.06
N ILE A 121 -0.43 21.44 9.87
CA ILE A 121 0.74 22.22 9.41
C ILE A 121 0.90 23.51 10.21
N PRO A 122 -0.14 24.32 10.48
CA PRO A 122 -0.03 25.44 11.41
C PRO A 122 0.50 25.04 12.79
N ALA A 123 0.01 23.95 13.37
CA ALA A 123 0.45 23.46 14.67
C ALA A 123 1.91 23.01 14.69
N LEU A 124 2.39 22.32 13.63
CA LEU A 124 3.79 21.98 13.44
C LEU A 124 4.67 23.24 13.45
N ASN A 125 4.30 24.25 12.67
CA ASN A 125 5.04 25.50 12.56
C ASN A 125 5.01 26.30 13.87
N ALA A 126 3.95 26.18 14.65
CA ALA A 126 3.81 26.75 15.99
C ALA A 126 4.52 25.92 17.10
N ASN A 127 5.29 24.88 16.73
CA ASN A 127 5.99 23.99 17.67
C ASN A 127 5.09 23.24 18.66
N GLN A 128 3.82 22.99 18.26
CA GLN A 128 2.87 22.23 19.08
C GLN A 128 2.98 20.72 18.85
N GLY A 129 3.86 20.30 17.94
CA GLY A 129 4.25 18.93 17.64
C GLY A 129 5.59 18.93 16.90
N ASP A 130 6.18 17.75 16.79
CA ASP A 130 7.48 17.56 16.15
C ASP A 130 7.34 16.95 14.75
N ALA A 131 6.30 16.12 14.56
CA ALA A 131 5.99 15.44 13.30
C ALA A 131 4.49 15.32 13.10
N ALA A 132 4.00 15.39 11.85
CA ALA A 132 2.61 15.12 11.51
C ALA A 132 2.54 13.87 10.62
N ILE A 133 1.82 12.86 11.08
CA ILE A 133 1.59 11.59 10.40
C ILE A 133 0.08 11.41 10.16
N ALA A 134 -0.38 11.81 9.00
CA ALA A 134 -1.81 11.90 8.65
C ALA A 134 -2.06 11.74 7.15
N SER A 135 -1.33 10.83 6.50
CA SER A 135 -1.44 10.60 5.05
C SER A 135 -1.23 11.86 4.20
N ILE A 136 -0.29 12.71 4.61
CA ILE A 136 -0.04 14.00 3.97
C ILE A 136 0.82 13.80 2.71
N ALA A 137 0.27 14.16 1.55
CA ALA A 137 1.02 14.13 0.30
C ALA A 137 2.09 15.23 0.28
N ALA A 138 3.33 14.86 -0.06
CA ALA A 138 4.45 15.79 -0.17
C ALA A 138 4.38 16.59 -1.48
N THR A 139 3.40 17.49 -1.58
CA THR A 139 3.22 18.38 -2.73
C THR A 139 4.23 19.53 -2.73
N PRO A 140 4.54 20.15 -3.90
CA PRO A 140 5.42 21.32 -3.97
C PRO A 140 5.01 22.45 -3.02
N ASP A 141 3.72 22.75 -2.90
CA ASP A 141 3.21 23.82 -2.03
C ASP A 141 3.44 23.50 -0.55
N LEU A 142 3.25 22.26 -0.13
CA LEU A 142 3.51 21.86 1.24
C LEU A 142 5.00 21.78 1.54
N ARG A 143 5.84 21.36 0.57
CA ARG A 143 7.29 21.38 0.70
C ARG A 143 7.88 22.80 0.86
N ALA A 144 7.18 23.84 0.41
CA ALA A 144 7.57 25.23 0.70
C ALA A 144 7.38 25.60 2.18
N ARG A 145 6.47 24.92 2.88
CA ARG A 145 6.04 25.27 4.25
C ARG A 145 6.59 24.34 5.33
N VAL A 146 6.84 23.09 5.00
CA VAL A 146 7.33 22.02 5.89
C VAL A 146 8.31 21.13 5.13
N ASP A 147 9.10 20.35 5.86
CA ASP A 147 9.91 19.28 5.29
C ASP A 147 9.20 17.93 5.48
N PHE A 148 9.58 16.95 4.66
CA PHE A 148 9.01 15.61 4.71
C PHE A 148 10.11 14.57 4.88
N THR A 149 9.76 13.47 5.51
CA THR A 149 10.53 12.23 5.42
C THR A 149 10.53 11.69 3.98
N ASP A 150 11.31 10.65 3.73
CA ASP A 150 11.11 9.81 2.57
C ASP A 150 9.66 9.28 2.59
N PRO A 151 9.02 9.11 1.41
CA PRO A 151 7.66 8.61 1.35
C PRO A 151 7.59 7.16 1.86
N TYR A 152 6.57 6.84 2.64
CA TYR A 152 6.37 5.50 3.16
C TYR A 152 5.26 4.72 2.42
N TYR A 153 4.43 5.40 1.63
CA TYR A 153 3.55 4.77 0.64
C TYR A 153 3.14 5.77 -0.45
N ARG A 154 2.53 5.23 -1.52
CA ARG A 154 1.90 6.02 -2.58
C ARG A 154 0.51 5.48 -2.84
N THR A 155 -0.41 6.35 -3.15
CA THR A 155 -1.74 5.96 -3.59
C THR A 155 -2.06 6.67 -4.90
N PRO A 156 -2.53 5.96 -5.93
CA PRO A 156 -3.09 6.60 -7.10
C PRO A 156 -4.46 7.18 -6.76
N ALA A 157 -4.89 8.15 -7.54
CA ALA A 157 -6.29 8.51 -7.59
C ALA A 157 -7.06 7.58 -8.53
N ARG A 158 -8.33 7.33 -8.25
CA ARG A 158 -9.21 6.49 -9.06
C ARG A 158 -10.60 7.10 -9.17
N PHE A 159 -11.27 6.79 -10.28
CA PHE A 159 -12.70 6.99 -10.39
C PHE A 159 -13.48 5.77 -9.87
N VAL A 160 -14.63 6.05 -9.31
CA VAL A 160 -15.65 5.07 -8.94
C VAL A 160 -16.98 5.50 -9.55
N ALA A 161 -17.74 4.55 -10.07
CA ALA A 161 -19.11 4.75 -10.55
C ALA A 161 -20.01 3.64 -10.01
N LYS A 162 -21.34 3.80 -10.18
CA LYS A 162 -22.26 2.72 -9.92
C LYS A 162 -21.94 1.51 -10.80
N ARG A 163 -22.25 0.31 -10.35
CA ARG A 163 -21.92 -0.93 -11.10
C ARG A 163 -22.62 -1.01 -12.44
N ASP A 164 -23.83 -0.48 -12.52
CA ASP A 164 -24.67 -0.40 -13.72
C ASP A 164 -24.36 0.82 -14.62
N SER A 165 -23.38 1.62 -14.24
CA SER A 165 -22.94 2.77 -15.04
C SER A 165 -22.33 2.30 -16.36
N PRO A 166 -22.68 2.91 -17.50
CA PRO A 166 -22.08 2.63 -18.79
C PRO A 166 -20.66 3.17 -18.95
N ILE A 167 -20.19 3.95 -17.96
CA ILE A 167 -18.85 4.55 -17.99
C ILE A 167 -17.85 3.51 -17.49
N GLU A 168 -17.10 2.90 -18.39
CA GLU A 168 -16.03 1.95 -18.05
C GLU A 168 -14.66 2.63 -17.97
N ASP A 169 -14.39 3.51 -18.93
CA ASP A 169 -13.10 4.19 -19.05
C ASP A 169 -13.33 5.72 -19.02
N PRO A 170 -13.06 6.37 -17.86
CA PRO A 170 -13.32 7.79 -17.64
C PRO A 170 -12.22 8.66 -18.25
N LEU A 171 -12.16 8.73 -19.57
CA LEU A 171 -11.32 9.66 -20.30
C LEU A 171 -11.97 11.05 -20.34
N PRO A 172 -11.19 12.15 -20.36
CA PRO A 172 -11.73 13.52 -20.34
C PRO A 172 -12.84 13.74 -21.37
N GLU A 173 -12.61 13.31 -22.62
CA GLU A 173 -13.55 13.45 -23.73
C GLU A 173 -14.83 12.60 -23.60
N ARG A 174 -14.83 11.60 -22.73
CA ARG A 174 -16.00 10.74 -22.46
C ARG A 174 -16.82 11.21 -21.26
N LEU A 175 -16.29 12.17 -20.51
CA LEU A 175 -16.90 12.69 -19.30
C LEU A 175 -17.54 14.07 -19.47
N GLU A 176 -17.70 14.54 -20.70
CA GLU A 176 -18.35 15.83 -20.97
C GLU A 176 -19.71 15.92 -20.27
N GLY A 177 -19.91 16.97 -19.48
CA GLY A 177 -21.12 17.24 -18.73
C GLY A 177 -21.43 16.26 -17.58
N LYS A 178 -20.54 15.30 -17.28
CA LYS A 178 -20.73 14.38 -16.17
C LYS A 178 -20.44 15.04 -14.83
N LYS A 179 -21.27 14.76 -13.85
CA LYS A 179 -21.11 15.23 -12.48
C LYS A 179 -20.13 14.32 -11.75
N VAL A 180 -19.01 14.86 -11.31
CA VAL A 180 -17.97 14.13 -10.60
C VAL A 180 -17.84 14.64 -9.17
N ALA A 181 -18.19 13.82 -8.18
CA ALA A 181 -17.97 14.13 -6.78
C ALA A 181 -16.48 14.11 -6.46
N VAL A 182 -16.06 15.04 -5.63
CA VAL A 182 -14.70 15.14 -5.11
C VAL A 182 -14.73 15.82 -3.74
N VAL A 183 -13.74 15.54 -2.88
CA VAL A 183 -13.62 16.25 -1.60
C VAL A 183 -13.02 17.63 -1.82
N ALA A 184 -13.67 18.66 -1.29
CA ALA A 184 -13.27 20.06 -1.45
C ALA A 184 -11.88 20.34 -0.86
N GLY A 185 -11.10 21.18 -1.55
CA GLY A 185 -9.77 21.60 -1.09
C GLY A 185 -8.68 20.55 -1.22
N THR A 186 -8.95 19.40 -1.85
CA THR A 186 -7.98 18.32 -2.01
C THR A 186 -7.20 18.43 -3.33
N ALA A 187 -6.08 17.73 -3.38
CA ALA A 187 -5.31 17.54 -4.61
C ALA A 187 -6.14 16.86 -5.71
N HIS A 188 -7.10 16.01 -5.34
CA HIS A 188 -8.02 15.37 -6.27
C HIS A 188 -8.93 16.39 -6.96
N GLU A 189 -9.46 17.36 -6.21
CA GLU A 189 -10.25 18.45 -6.80
C GLU A 189 -9.41 19.30 -7.76
N ALA A 190 -8.19 19.66 -7.36
CA ALA A 190 -7.27 20.42 -8.20
C ALA A 190 -6.91 19.68 -9.50
N TYR A 191 -6.62 18.38 -9.39
CA TYR A 191 -6.35 17.51 -10.54
C TYR A 191 -7.54 17.43 -11.50
N LEU A 192 -8.74 17.18 -10.95
CA LEU A 192 -9.96 17.07 -11.74
C LEU A 192 -10.22 18.37 -12.54
N LYS A 193 -10.14 19.53 -11.88
CA LYS A 193 -10.34 20.85 -12.51
C LYS A 193 -9.31 21.16 -13.62
N ALA A 194 -8.09 20.67 -13.45
CA ALA A 194 -7.02 20.98 -14.39
C ALA A 194 -6.99 20.08 -15.63
N LEU A 195 -7.34 18.79 -15.46
CA LEU A 195 -7.15 17.79 -16.51
C LEU A 195 -8.46 17.21 -17.06
N PHE A 196 -9.58 17.48 -16.40
CA PHE A 196 -10.92 17.05 -16.80
C PHE A 196 -11.82 18.28 -16.92
N THR A 197 -11.47 19.17 -17.85
CA THR A 197 -12.12 20.50 -17.97
C THR A 197 -13.58 20.43 -18.38
N GLU A 198 -13.99 19.33 -19.03
CA GLU A 198 -15.34 19.13 -19.55
C GLU A 198 -16.31 18.48 -18.53
N VAL A 199 -15.79 18.05 -17.35
CA VAL A 199 -16.67 17.52 -16.30
C VAL A 199 -17.29 18.65 -15.47
N GLU A 200 -18.35 18.33 -14.75
CA GLU A 200 -18.94 19.21 -13.73
C GLU A 200 -18.47 18.77 -12.36
N PRO A 201 -17.41 19.37 -11.77
CA PRO A 201 -16.95 19.01 -10.43
C PRO A 201 -18.00 19.35 -9.36
N ARG A 202 -18.30 18.39 -8.50
CA ARG A 202 -19.17 18.56 -7.35
C ARG A 202 -18.37 18.38 -6.06
N PRO A 203 -17.85 19.49 -5.48
CA PRO A 203 -17.09 19.42 -4.25
C PRO A 203 -17.98 19.13 -3.05
N TYR A 204 -17.56 18.17 -2.21
CA TYR A 204 -18.20 17.80 -0.95
C TYR A 204 -17.28 18.10 0.23
N PRO A 205 -17.84 18.35 1.44
CA PRO A 205 -17.01 18.73 2.60
C PRO A 205 -16.12 17.61 3.13
N ASN A 206 -16.46 16.35 2.87
CA ASN A 206 -15.71 15.18 3.31
C ASN A 206 -15.96 13.96 2.41
N ALA A 207 -15.21 12.87 2.67
CA ALA A 207 -15.30 11.64 1.89
C ALA A 207 -16.67 10.97 2.02
N ASP A 208 -17.28 10.96 3.20
CA ASP A 208 -18.56 10.28 3.42
C ASP A 208 -19.71 10.97 2.67
N ALA A 209 -19.72 12.30 2.66
CA ALA A 209 -20.70 13.06 1.88
C ALA A 209 -20.57 12.77 0.36
N SER A 210 -19.33 12.70 -0.16
CA SER A 210 -19.09 12.42 -1.57
C SER A 210 -19.47 10.97 -1.95
N ARG A 211 -19.19 9.99 -1.09
CA ARG A 211 -19.57 8.58 -1.25
C ARG A 211 -21.09 8.41 -1.22
N ALA A 212 -21.73 9.06 -0.26
CA ALA A 212 -23.20 9.04 -0.14
C ALA A 212 -23.89 9.65 -1.37
N ALA A 213 -23.36 10.74 -1.94
CA ALA A 213 -23.87 11.35 -3.15
C ALA A 213 -23.80 10.40 -4.36
N LEU A 214 -22.68 9.68 -4.55
CA LEU A 214 -22.56 8.67 -5.59
C LEU A 214 -23.58 7.54 -5.38
N ARG A 215 -23.68 7.03 -4.15
CA ARG A 215 -24.62 5.95 -3.82
C ARG A 215 -26.07 6.34 -4.11
N ARG A 216 -26.48 7.56 -3.79
CA ARG A 216 -27.81 8.08 -4.11
C ARG A 216 -28.03 8.40 -5.58
N GLY A 217 -26.96 8.46 -6.40
CA GLY A 217 -27.05 8.81 -7.82
C GLY A 217 -27.19 10.31 -8.08
N GLU A 218 -26.78 11.16 -7.15
CA GLU A 218 -26.73 12.61 -7.29
C GLU A 218 -25.59 13.05 -8.24
N VAL A 219 -24.59 12.18 -8.37
CA VAL A 219 -23.42 12.33 -9.26
C VAL A 219 -23.20 11.06 -10.07
N ASP A 220 -22.51 11.18 -11.20
CA ASP A 220 -22.21 10.06 -12.09
C ASP A 220 -20.98 9.27 -11.63
N LEU A 221 -19.99 9.99 -11.11
CA LEU A 221 -18.72 9.41 -10.64
C LEU A 221 -18.28 10.07 -9.33
N LEU A 222 -17.36 9.39 -8.66
CA LEU A 222 -16.57 9.91 -7.54
C LEU A 222 -15.10 9.75 -7.89
N PHE A 223 -14.30 10.81 -7.67
CA PHE A 223 -12.86 10.78 -7.87
C PHE A 223 -12.14 11.02 -6.55
N GLY A 224 -11.18 10.13 -6.21
CA GLY A 224 -10.49 10.22 -4.93
C GLY A 224 -9.35 9.21 -4.78
N ASP A 225 -8.82 9.12 -3.57
CA ASP A 225 -7.74 8.20 -3.20
C ASP A 225 -8.15 6.73 -3.36
N ALA A 226 -7.35 5.97 -4.11
CA ALA A 226 -7.68 4.59 -4.46
C ALA A 226 -7.78 3.66 -3.25
N ILE A 227 -6.92 3.84 -2.23
CA ILE A 227 -6.92 2.96 -1.05
C ILE A 227 -8.15 3.24 -0.20
N SER A 228 -8.43 4.51 0.06
CA SER A 228 -9.61 4.93 0.80
C SER A 228 -10.91 4.48 0.10
N LEU A 229 -10.94 4.58 -1.24
CA LEU A 229 -12.08 4.12 -2.04
C LEU A 229 -12.17 2.59 -2.07
N ALA A 230 -11.05 1.85 -2.16
CA ALA A 230 -11.05 0.39 -2.10
C ALA A 230 -11.63 -0.11 -0.77
N PHE A 231 -11.28 0.55 0.32
CA PHE A 231 -11.81 0.22 1.64
C PHE A 231 -13.32 0.41 1.71
N TRP A 232 -13.80 1.56 1.26
CA TRP A 232 -15.21 1.84 1.19
C TRP A 232 -15.96 0.84 0.30
N LEU A 233 -15.45 0.55 -0.90
CA LEU A 233 -16.07 -0.38 -1.86
C LEU A 233 -16.21 -1.80 -1.30
N ASN A 234 -15.28 -2.24 -0.46
CA ASN A 234 -15.30 -3.55 0.19
C ASN A 234 -15.99 -3.54 1.57
N GLY A 235 -16.32 -2.36 2.09
CA GLY A 235 -17.06 -2.21 3.34
C GLY A 235 -18.58 -2.29 3.17
N THR A 236 -19.27 -2.43 4.29
CA THR A 236 -20.76 -2.46 4.33
C THR A 236 -21.39 -1.17 3.86
N ASP A 237 -20.73 -0.03 4.09
CA ASP A 237 -21.25 1.31 3.81
C ASP A 237 -21.42 1.61 2.30
N SER A 238 -20.72 0.86 1.45
CA SER A 238 -20.91 0.96 0.00
C SER A 238 -22.22 0.32 -0.47
N GLU A 239 -22.82 -0.57 0.34
CA GLU A 239 -23.98 -1.39 -0.04
C GLU A 239 -23.75 -2.13 -1.38
N ASN A 240 -22.48 -2.43 -1.69
CA ASN A 240 -22.06 -3.04 -2.95
C ASN A 240 -22.54 -2.29 -4.21
N CYS A 241 -22.83 -0.98 -4.11
CA CYS A 241 -23.40 -0.16 -5.18
C CYS A 241 -22.46 0.02 -6.37
N CYS A 242 -21.18 0.01 -6.12
CA CYS A 242 -20.25 0.74 -6.94
C CYS A 242 -18.97 -0.06 -7.23
N ALA A 243 -18.19 0.38 -8.23
CA ALA A 243 -16.92 -0.24 -8.60
C ALA A 243 -15.96 0.79 -9.18
N PHE A 244 -14.65 0.49 -9.13
CA PHE A 244 -13.65 1.28 -9.83
C PHE A 244 -13.91 1.33 -11.33
N ARG A 245 -13.54 2.47 -11.93
CA ARG A 245 -13.56 2.69 -13.39
C ARG A 245 -12.21 3.23 -13.85
N GLY A 246 -11.76 2.76 -15.01
CA GLY A 246 -10.49 3.15 -15.61
C GLY A 246 -9.25 2.78 -14.81
N GLY A 247 -8.12 3.31 -15.26
CA GLY A 247 -6.81 3.08 -14.66
C GLY A 247 -6.50 3.97 -13.46
N PRO A 248 -5.34 3.75 -12.81
CA PRO A 248 -4.83 4.64 -11.78
C PRO A 248 -4.31 5.94 -12.39
N TYR A 249 -4.53 7.04 -11.68
CA TYR A 249 -4.01 8.37 -12.01
C TYR A 249 -2.91 8.75 -11.02
N THR A 250 -1.70 9.03 -11.54
CA THR A 250 -0.49 9.28 -10.73
C THR A 250 0.26 10.50 -11.29
N ASP A 251 -0.13 11.69 -10.94
CA ASP A 251 0.59 12.92 -11.34
C ASP A 251 1.25 13.56 -10.12
N ASN A 252 2.60 13.58 -10.12
CA ASN A 252 3.38 14.09 -9.00
C ASN A 252 3.14 15.58 -8.71
N ARG A 253 2.65 16.36 -9.68
CA ARG A 253 2.31 17.79 -9.45
C ARG A 253 1.14 17.95 -8.49
N TYR A 254 0.17 17.01 -8.55
CA TYR A 254 -1.03 17.05 -7.72
C TYR A 254 -0.94 16.14 -6.51
N PHE A 255 -0.50 14.90 -6.72
CA PHE A 255 -0.48 13.86 -5.67
C PHE A 255 0.87 13.76 -4.95
N GLY A 256 1.86 14.61 -5.38
CA GLY A 256 3.18 14.62 -4.80
C GLY A 256 4.00 13.38 -5.15
N GLU A 257 5.19 13.29 -4.55
CA GLU A 257 6.10 12.16 -4.76
C GLU A 257 5.73 10.94 -3.88
N GLY A 258 4.68 11.04 -3.11
CA GLY A 258 4.19 10.04 -2.18
C GLY A 258 3.79 10.66 -0.85
N ILE A 259 3.36 9.80 0.05
CA ILE A 259 2.91 10.17 1.40
C ILE A 259 4.11 10.08 2.34
N GLY A 260 4.40 11.19 3.01
CA GLY A 260 5.49 11.31 3.97
C GLY A 260 5.02 11.81 5.34
N ILE A 261 5.90 11.72 6.32
CA ILE A 261 5.70 12.34 7.63
C ILE A 261 6.20 13.79 7.53
N ALA A 262 5.33 14.75 7.78
CA ALA A 262 5.71 16.16 7.75
C ALA A 262 6.40 16.57 9.06
N VAL A 263 7.46 17.36 8.94
CA VAL A 263 8.17 17.97 10.07
C VAL A 263 8.30 19.47 9.83
N ARG A 264 8.50 20.26 10.89
CA ARG A 264 8.74 21.69 10.73
C ARG A 264 9.97 21.93 9.84
N LYS A 265 9.91 22.97 9.03
CA LYS A 265 10.99 23.36 8.12
C LYS A 265 12.32 23.48 8.84
N GLY A 266 13.36 22.82 8.33
CA GLY A 266 14.71 22.82 8.91
C GLY A 266 14.87 21.94 10.16
N ASN A 267 13.86 21.16 10.56
CA ASN A 267 14.01 20.20 11.66
C ASN A 267 14.62 18.87 11.16
N ASP A 268 15.86 18.94 10.67
CA ASP A 268 16.56 17.80 10.10
C ASP A 268 16.78 16.67 11.12
N THR A 269 16.97 17.00 12.39
CA THR A 269 17.20 15.98 13.42
C THR A 269 16.02 15.01 13.51
N ILE A 270 14.78 15.50 13.60
CA ILE A 270 13.58 14.66 13.64
C ILE A 270 13.37 14.00 12.28
N ARG A 271 13.54 14.72 11.17
CA ARG A 271 13.37 14.18 9.82
C ARG A 271 14.29 12.98 9.54
N LEU A 272 15.58 13.13 9.85
CA LEU A 272 16.57 12.07 9.68
C LEU A 272 16.35 10.90 10.64
N ALA A 273 15.92 11.16 11.88
CA ALA A 273 15.55 10.13 12.84
C ALA A 273 14.38 9.27 12.30
N LEU A 274 13.34 9.92 11.80
CA LEU A 274 12.19 9.23 11.24
C LEU A 274 12.52 8.48 9.95
N ASN A 275 13.37 9.03 9.06
CA ASN A 275 13.86 8.34 7.88
C ASN A 275 14.65 7.07 8.23
N TRP A 276 15.53 7.18 9.21
CA TRP A 276 16.29 6.02 9.69
C TRP A 276 15.34 4.95 10.25
N ALA A 277 14.37 5.34 11.08
CA ALA A 277 13.40 4.41 11.65
C ALA A 277 12.50 3.76 10.58
N LEU A 278 12.00 4.53 9.61
CA LEU A 278 11.24 4.03 8.48
C LEU A 278 12.02 2.97 7.70
N PHE A 279 13.28 3.26 7.38
CA PHE A 279 14.16 2.31 6.70
C PHE A 279 14.36 1.03 7.51
N ARG A 280 14.62 1.14 8.82
CA ARG A 280 14.82 -0.02 9.71
C ARG A 280 13.57 -0.89 9.81
N VAL A 281 12.41 -0.27 10.00
CA VAL A 281 11.11 -0.96 10.07
C VAL A 281 10.81 -1.68 8.76
N TRP A 282 11.16 -1.07 7.62
CA TRP A 282 11.04 -1.70 6.31
C TRP A 282 12.06 -2.85 6.13
N GLU A 283 13.33 -2.62 6.44
CA GLU A 283 14.40 -3.63 6.32
C GLU A 283 14.10 -4.91 7.12
N GLN A 284 13.46 -4.76 8.28
CA GLN A 284 13.03 -5.85 9.15
C GLN A 284 11.73 -6.53 8.70
N GLY A 285 11.09 -6.08 7.63
CA GLY A 285 9.78 -6.59 7.18
C GLY A 285 8.59 -6.10 8.01
N ARG A 286 8.80 -5.41 9.12
CA ARG A 286 7.75 -4.96 10.05
C ARG A 286 6.77 -3.97 9.40
N PHE A 287 7.22 -3.19 8.42
CA PHE A 287 6.33 -2.33 7.64
C PHE A 287 5.32 -3.14 6.84
N THR A 288 5.79 -4.19 6.16
CA THR A 288 4.93 -5.07 5.36
C THR A 288 3.92 -5.79 6.25
N ASP A 289 4.35 -6.29 7.41
CA ASP A 289 3.46 -6.96 8.37
C ASP A 289 2.41 -5.99 8.91
N LEU A 290 2.80 -4.74 9.21
CA LEU A 290 1.88 -3.70 9.63
C LEU A 290 0.90 -3.34 8.52
N TRP A 291 1.39 -3.15 7.29
CA TRP A 291 0.55 -2.83 6.14
C TRP A 291 -0.52 -3.89 5.91
N LEU A 292 -0.13 -5.18 5.86
CA LEU A 292 -1.05 -6.28 5.59
C LEU A 292 -2.12 -6.49 6.67
N ARG A 293 -1.93 -5.96 7.88
CA ARG A 293 -3.00 -5.95 8.92
C ARG A 293 -4.14 -4.99 8.57
N TYR A 294 -3.84 -3.90 7.87
CA TYR A 294 -4.82 -2.89 7.48
C TYR A 294 -5.31 -3.04 6.04
N PHE A 295 -4.42 -3.49 5.15
CA PHE A 295 -4.66 -3.54 3.72
C PHE A 295 -4.31 -4.93 3.19
N PRO A 296 -5.31 -5.79 2.88
CA PRO A 296 -5.07 -7.16 2.40
C PRO A 296 -4.52 -7.21 0.96
N ILE A 297 -4.06 -6.08 0.45
CA ILE A 297 -3.44 -5.92 -0.87
C ILE A 297 -2.08 -5.23 -0.70
N SER A 298 -1.12 -5.59 -1.55
CA SER A 298 0.17 -4.91 -1.58
C SER A 298 0.00 -3.41 -1.84
N PRO A 299 0.78 -2.54 -1.17
CA PRO A 299 0.81 -1.11 -1.48
C PRO A 299 1.50 -0.79 -2.82
N PHE A 300 2.03 -1.81 -3.50
CA PHE A 300 2.90 -1.72 -4.69
C PHE A 300 2.37 -2.55 -5.85
#